data_479aca09f038c8587e924d6e57cc56f2
#
_entry.id   479aca09f038c8587e924d6e57cc56f2
#
_cell.length_a   1.000
_cell.length_b   1.000
_cell.length_c   1.000
_cell.angle_alpha   90.00
_cell.angle_beta   90.00
_cell.angle_gamma   90.00
#
_symmetry.space_group_name_H-M   'P 1'
#
loop_
_entity.id
_entity.type
_entity.pdbx_description
1 polymer ?
#
loop_
_entity_poly.entity_id
_entity_poly.type
_entity_poly.pdbx_seq_one_letter_code
_entity_poly.pdbx_strand_id
1 'polypeptide(L)'
;LIGLVGSEMCIRDRYNRQTGKFEFKQGAAMCNLLLADEINRTSPKTQSALLQIMEESKVTVDGNTYELPDPFVVIATQNPIGSIGTQKLPESQLDRFMIKLSMGYPQIEDEVAIMKSRLENGKNTQFSACVLEKGDIEGIREEVAGIYVDDSIYEYVAKIAAKTRSRENIIQGVSPRGSIAVIAMAKAEAFLRGNNYVLPSDIKNIAVETFAHRIVTNVNGAAGTEAARKEITEILRNVPVPEMNK
;
A
#
# COMPACT_ATOMS: atom_id res chain seq x y z
N LEU A 1 14.96 -3.41 -9.08
CA LEU A 1 14.42 -2.04 -9.13
C LEU A 1 14.15 -1.70 -10.58
N ILE A 2 12.90 -1.66 -10.98
CA ILE A 2 12.53 -1.36 -12.36
C ILE A 2 11.61 -0.16 -12.33
N GLY A 3 12.14 0.99 -12.79
CA GLY A 3 11.32 2.16 -13.08
C GLY A 3 10.41 1.84 -14.26
N LEU A 4 9.10 1.99 -14.07
CA LEU A 4 8.11 1.58 -15.04
C LEU A 4 7.55 2.80 -15.75
N VAL A 5 7.72 2.84 -17.08
CA VAL A 5 7.11 3.82 -17.95
C VAL A 5 6.27 3.08 -19.01
N GLY A 6 4.96 3.27 -18.98
CA GLY A 6 4.06 2.91 -20.06
C GLY A 6 3.41 1.53 -19.99
N SER A 7 2.60 1.23 -21.03
CA SER A 7 1.81 0.00 -21.18
C SER A 7 2.62 -1.30 -21.31
N GLU A 8 3.94 -1.20 -21.35
CA GLU A 8 4.88 -2.32 -21.43
C GLU A 8 5.13 -2.99 -20.06
N MET A 9 4.45 -2.52 -19.00
CA MET A 9 4.66 -2.91 -17.62
C MET A 9 4.36 -4.38 -17.36
N CYS A 10 3.30 -4.88 -17.93
CA CYS A 10 2.80 -6.21 -17.61
C CYS A 10 3.43 -7.29 -18.49
N ILE A 11 3.51 -7.04 -19.80
CA ILE A 11 3.96 -8.03 -20.79
C ILE A 11 4.49 -7.30 -22.00
N ARG A 12 5.56 -7.79 -22.59
CA ARG A 12 6.04 -7.42 -23.91
C ARG A 12 5.68 -8.51 -24.91
N ASP A 13 4.66 -8.29 -25.70
CA ASP A 13 4.49 -9.06 -26.92
C ASP A 13 5.53 -8.61 -27.94
N ARG A 14 6.45 -9.49 -28.24
CA ARG A 14 7.42 -9.23 -29.28
C ARG A 14 7.02 -10.03 -30.51
N TYR A 15 6.68 -9.29 -31.58
CA TYR A 15 6.50 -9.93 -32.89
C TYR A 15 7.83 -10.52 -33.34
N ASN A 16 7.91 -11.85 -33.35
CA ASN A 16 9.06 -12.56 -33.88
C ASN A 16 8.96 -12.58 -35.41
N ARG A 17 9.79 -11.78 -36.06
CA ARG A 17 9.81 -11.67 -37.53
C ARG A 17 10.24 -12.97 -38.22
N GLN A 18 10.91 -13.89 -37.54
CA GLN A 18 11.35 -15.16 -38.09
C GLN A 18 10.23 -16.22 -38.06
N THR A 19 9.42 -16.22 -37.01
CA THR A 19 8.32 -17.18 -36.84
C THR A 19 6.97 -16.64 -37.29
N GLY A 20 6.86 -15.32 -37.55
CA GLY A 20 5.62 -14.63 -37.89
C GLY A 20 4.57 -14.64 -36.76
N LYS A 21 4.96 -14.94 -35.54
CA LYS A 21 4.08 -15.03 -34.36
C LYS A 21 4.46 -14.04 -33.29
N PHE A 22 3.48 -13.62 -32.51
CA PHE A 22 3.73 -12.92 -31.26
C PHE A 22 4.23 -13.93 -30.23
N GLU A 23 5.37 -13.65 -29.61
CA GLU A 23 5.93 -14.44 -28.53
C GLU A 23 5.76 -13.70 -27.21
N PHE A 24 5.21 -14.42 -26.23
CA PHE A 24 5.10 -13.94 -24.87
C PHE A 24 6.49 -13.66 -24.29
N LYS A 25 6.72 -12.45 -23.82
CA LYS A 25 7.88 -12.11 -23.03
C LYS A 25 7.44 -11.60 -21.67
N GLN A 26 7.95 -12.22 -20.61
CA GLN A 26 7.68 -11.79 -19.24
C GLN A 26 7.99 -10.30 -19.07
N GLY A 27 7.01 -9.54 -18.59
CA GLY A 27 7.15 -8.12 -18.25
C GLY A 27 7.67 -7.92 -16.84
N ALA A 28 7.87 -6.66 -16.48
CA ALA A 28 8.38 -6.27 -15.17
C ALA A 28 7.48 -6.67 -13.98
N ALA A 29 6.18 -6.86 -14.23
CA ALA A 29 5.22 -7.27 -13.21
C ALA A 29 5.37 -8.75 -12.77
N MET A 30 6.08 -9.58 -13.54
CA MET A 30 6.32 -10.99 -13.19
C MET A 30 7.42 -11.10 -12.12
N CYS A 31 7.18 -10.56 -10.94
CA CYS A 31 8.09 -10.51 -9.79
C CYS A 31 7.29 -10.53 -8.48
N ASN A 32 7.95 -10.87 -7.37
CA ASN A 32 7.32 -10.87 -6.05
C ASN A 32 7.15 -9.46 -5.47
N LEU A 33 8.10 -8.56 -5.76
CA LEU A 33 8.07 -7.17 -5.28
C LEU A 33 8.20 -6.22 -6.45
N LEU A 34 7.14 -5.46 -6.72
CA LEU A 34 7.07 -4.46 -7.77
C LEU A 34 7.17 -3.06 -7.17
N LEU A 35 8.18 -2.29 -7.55
CA LEU A 35 8.27 -0.87 -7.27
C LEU A 35 7.73 -0.06 -8.46
N ALA A 36 6.57 0.58 -8.27
CA ALA A 36 5.95 1.49 -9.24
C ALA A 36 6.27 2.94 -8.86
N ASP A 37 7.38 3.44 -9.38
CA ASP A 37 7.85 4.80 -9.07
C ASP A 37 7.06 5.86 -9.84
N GLU A 38 6.68 6.94 -9.14
CA GLU A 38 5.93 8.10 -9.68
C GLU A 38 4.66 7.69 -10.46
N ILE A 39 3.84 6.79 -9.89
CA ILE A 39 2.64 6.25 -10.57
C ILE A 39 1.69 7.35 -11.08
N ASN A 40 1.64 8.51 -10.42
CA ASN A 40 0.83 9.66 -10.81
C ASN A 40 1.31 10.39 -12.07
N ARG A 41 2.47 9.99 -12.63
CA ARG A 41 2.97 10.46 -13.95
C ARG A 41 2.66 9.48 -15.08
N THR A 42 2.16 8.30 -14.76
CA THR A 42 1.83 7.29 -15.77
C THR A 42 0.44 7.55 -16.38
N SER A 43 0.17 6.94 -17.53
CA SER A 43 -1.14 7.06 -18.18
C SER A 43 -2.24 6.39 -17.35
N PRO A 44 -3.51 6.84 -17.45
CA PRO A 44 -4.64 6.20 -16.79
C PRO A 44 -4.76 4.70 -17.11
N LYS A 45 -4.39 4.30 -18.33
CA LYS A 45 -4.37 2.89 -18.74
C LYS A 45 -3.34 2.10 -17.95
N THR A 46 -2.15 2.65 -17.75
CA THR A 46 -1.08 2.03 -16.94
C THR A 46 -1.48 1.93 -15.47
N GLN A 47 -2.07 3.01 -14.92
CA GLN A 47 -2.58 3.00 -13.55
C GLN A 47 -3.64 1.90 -13.36
N SER A 48 -4.61 1.82 -14.27
CA SER A 48 -5.67 0.79 -14.21
C SER A 48 -5.11 -0.63 -14.31
N ALA A 49 -4.14 -0.86 -15.21
CA ALA A 49 -3.49 -2.17 -15.33
C ALA A 49 -2.74 -2.56 -14.05
N LEU A 50 -1.99 -1.63 -13.44
CA LEU A 50 -1.31 -1.89 -12.17
C LEU A 50 -2.30 -2.25 -11.06
N LEU A 51 -3.39 -1.48 -10.95
CA LEU A 51 -4.40 -1.72 -9.92
C LEU A 51 -5.13 -3.04 -10.11
N GLN A 52 -5.34 -3.46 -11.36
CA GLN A 52 -5.91 -4.76 -11.66
C GLN A 52 -5.00 -5.89 -11.20
N ILE A 53 -3.72 -5.85 -11.55
CA ILE A 53 -2.77 -6.89 -11.14
C ILE A 53 -2.57 -6.95 -9.62
N MET A 54 -2.70 -5.81 -8.91
CA MET A 54 -2.66 -5.77 -7.45
C MET A 54 -3.84 -6.51 -6.80
N GLU A 55 -5.02 -6.50 -7.43
CA GLU A 55 -6.22 -7.16 -6.89
C GLU A 55 -6.31 -8.62 -7.28
N GLU A 56 -6.02 -8.92 -8.54
CA GLU A 56 -6.26 -10.24 -9.12
C GLU A 56 -5.04 -11.15 -8.97
N SER A 57 -3.84 -10.59 -8.72
CA SER A 57 -2.55 -11.31 -8.78
C SER A 57 -2.37 -12.09 -10.09
N LYS A 58 -2.97 -11.59 -11.16
CA LYS A 58 -3.00 -12.21 -12.49
C LYS A 58 -2.87 -11.14 -13.57
N VAL A 59 -2.34 -11.55 -14.71
CA VAL A 59 -2.25 -10.72 -15.91
C VAL A 59 -2.90 -11.47 -17.07
N THR A 60 -3.85 -10.84 -17.77
CA THR A 60 -4.47 -11.41 -18.97
C THR A 60 -4.00 -10.67 -20.21
N VAL A 61 -3.42 -11.39 -21.17
CA VAL A 61 -2.96 -10.87 -22.45
C VAL A 61 -3.37 -11.81 -23.57
N ASP A 62 -3.96 -11.26 -24.62
CA ASP A 62 -4.42 -11.99 -25.80
C ASP A 62 -5.24 -13.25 -25.48
N GLY A 63 -6.09 -13.15 -24.44
CA GLY A 63 -6.94 -14.25 -23.99
C GLY A 63 -6.25 -15.31 -23.10
N ASN A 64 -4.96 -15.16 -22.84
CA ASN A 64 -4.22 -16.01 -21.91
C ASN A 64 -4.04 -15.32 -20.57
N THR A 65 -4.33 -16.03 -19.48
CA THR A 65 -4.14 -15.53 -18.10
C THR A 65 -2.91 -16.15 -17.48
N TYR A 66 -2.04 -15.30 -16.94
CA TYR A 66 -0.80 -15.68 -16.27
C TYR A 66 -0.89 -15.29 -14.80
N GLU A 67 -0.58 -16.20 -13.90
CA GLU A 67 -0.50 -15.91 -12.47
C GLU A 67 0.81 -15.23 -12.13
N LEU A 68 0.76 -14.25 -11.22
CA LEU A 68 1.95 -13.60 -10.69
C LEU A 68 2.59 -14.49 -9.60
N PRO A 69 3.91 -14.36 -9.37
CA PRO A 69 4.55 -15.07 -8.26
C PRO A 69 3.90 -14.70 -6.91
N ASP A 70 3.65 -15.68 -6.05
CA ASP A 70 3.17 -15.46 -4.68
C ASP A 70 4.36 -15.50 -3.69
N PRO A 71 4.48 -14.57 -2.74
CA PRO A 71 3.64 -13.39 -2.55
C PRO A 71 3.93 -12.29 -3.58
N PHE A 72 2.88 -11.56 -4.00
CA PHE A 72 3.01 -10.39 -4.86
C PHE A 72 2.72 -9.11 -4.07
N VAL A 73 3.69 -8.22 -4.00
CA VAL A 73 3.60 -6.95 -3.26
C VAL A 73 3.95 -5.79 -4.18
N VAL A 74 3.13 -4.75 -4.16
CA VAL A 74 3.37 -3.50 -4.90
C VAL A 74 3.69 -2.37 -3.93
N ILE A 75 4.81 -1.71 -4.15
CA ILE A 75 5.15 -0.43 -3.53
C ILE A 75 5.03 0.63 -4.61
N ALA A 76 4.09 1.57 -4.45
CA ALA A 76 3.93 2.68 -5.38
C ALA A 76 4.35 3.99 -4.73
N THR A 77 5.09 4.84 -5.47
CA THR A 77 5.41 6.18 -5.01
C THR A 77 4.58 7.22 -5.76
N GLN A 78 4.29 8.32 -5.08
CA GLN A 78 3.68 9.51 -5.67
C GLN A 78 4.51 10.73 -5.31
N ASN A 79 4.74 11.60 -6.29
CA ASN A 79 5.28 12.92 -6.01
C ASN A 79 4.11 13.88 -5.73
N PRO A 80 3.96 14.40 -4.50
CA PRO A 80 2.83 15.25 -4.13
C PRO A 80 2.89 16.65 -4.75
N ILE A 81 4.08 17.10 -5.18
CA ILE A 81 4.27 18.42 -5.76
C ILE A 81 3.79 18.35 -7.22
N GLY A 82 2.70 19.09 -7.51
CA GLY A 82 2.07 19.15 -8.80
C GLY A 82 2.98 19.78 -9.86
N SER A 83 3.78 18.94 -10.53
CA SER A 83 4.41 19.32 -11.79
C SER A 83 3.41 19.19 -12.94
N ILE A 84 3.57 20.01 -13.98
CA ILE A 84 2.78 19.93 -15.21
C ILE A 84 2.81 18.48 -15.72
N GLY A 85 1.62 17.87 -15.89
CA GLY A 85 1.49 16.49 -16.37
C GLY A 85 1.30 15.40 -15.28
N THR A 86 1.18 15.76 -14.01
CA THR A 86 0.82 14.78 -12.97
C THR A 86 -0.70 14.69 -12.82
N GLN A 87 -1.25 13.49 -12.94
CA GLN A 87 -2.65 13.20 -12.69
C GLN A 87 -2.79 12.51 -11.34
N LYS A 88 -3.56 13.12 -10.41
CA LYS A 88 -3.83 12.46 -9.12
C LYS A 88 -4.58 11.15 -9.36
N LEU A 89 -4.20 10.12 -8.59
CA LEU A 89 -4.99 8.90 -8.53
C LEU A 89 -6.37 9.22 -7.96
N PRO A 90 -7.46 8.78 -8.58
CA PRO A 90 -8.80 8.87 -8.01
C PRO A 90 -8.87 8.18 -6.64
N GLU A 91 -9.76 8.64 -5.78
CA GLU A 91 -9.96 8.09 -4.43
C GLU A 91 -10.30 6.59 -4.46
N SER A 92 -11.11 6.16 -5.44
CA SER A 92 -11.45 4.74 -5.64
C SER A 92 -10.24 3.87 -5.99
N GLN A 93 -9.19 4.46 -6.55
CA GLN A 93 -7.92 3.78 -6.82
C GLN A 93 -7.01 3.79 -5.60
N LEU A 94 -7.00 4.88 -4.83
CA LEU A 94 -6.27 4.96 -3.57
C LEU A 94 -6.78 3.95 -2.53
N ASP A 95 -8.09 3.68 -2.49
CA ASP A 95 -8.71 2.69 -1.60
C ASP A 95 -8.17 1.26 -1.80
N ARG A 96 -7.53 0.97 -2.93
CA ARG A 96 -6.93 -0.34 -3.22
C ARG A 96 -5.58 -0.57 -2.53
N PHE A 97 -4.87 0.49 -2.17
CA PHE A 97 -3.61 0.39 -1.42
C PHE A 97 -3.89 0.10 0.06
N MET A 98 -3.18 -0.86 0.63
CA MET A 98 -3.38 -1.28 2.03
C MET A 98 -3.06 -0.15 3.01
N ILE A 99 -1.92 0.51 2.83
CA ILE A 99 -1.47 1.64 3.65
C ILE A 99 -0.91 2.77 2.77
N LYS A 100 -0.88 3.97 3.33
CA LYS A 100 -0.19 5.12 2.75
C LYS A 100 0.72 5.76 3.77
N LEU A 101 2.00 5.80 3.44
CA LEU A 101 3.04 6.41 4.29
C LEU A 101 3.49 7.74 3.70
N SER A 102 3.95 8.64 4.55
CA SER A 102 4.63 9.88 4.16
C SER A 102 6.02 9.87 4.76
N MET A 103 7.04 10.04 3.94
CA MET A 103 8.43 10.02 4.41
C MET A 103 8.88 11.36 4.99
N GLY A 104 8.23 12.47 4.59
CA GLY A 104 8.67 13.82 5.00
C GLY A 104 10.08 14.17 4.49
N TYR A 105 10.67 15.18 5.12
CA TYR A 105 12.09 15.53 4.90
C TYR A 105 12.95 14.88 5.98
N PRO A 106 14.23 14.54 5.65
CA PRO A 106 15.18 14.04 6.63
C PRO A 106 15.47 15.11 7.70
N GLN A 107 15.89 14.68 8.88
CA GLN A 107 16.44 15.59 9.89
C GLN A 107 17.82 16.10 9.42
N ILE A 108 18.29 17.18 10.02
CA ILE A 108 19.55 17.82 9.60
C ILE A 108 20.74 16.84 9.63
N GLU A 109 20.79 16.01 10.67
CA GLU A 109 21.83 15.01 10.87
C GLU A 109 21.80 13.94 9.78
N ASP A 110 20.59 13.48 9.41
CA ASP A 110 20.40 12.49 8.35
C ASP A 110 20.72 13.07 6.97
N GLU A 111 20.37 14.34 6.73
CA GLU A 111 20.71 15.02 5.47
C GLU A 111 22.22 15.18 5.31
N VAL A 112 22.93 15.51 6.38
CA VAL A 112 24.41 15.54 6.40
C VAL A 112 24.98 14.15 6.12
N ALA A 113 24.42 13.09 6.72
CA ALA A 113 24.87 11.73 6.48
C ALA A 113 24.65 11.30 5.02
N ILE A 114 23.49 11.65 4.43
CA ILE A 114 23.19 11.41 3.01
C ILE A 114 24.23 12.11 2.11
N MET A 115 24.51 13.39 2.36
CA MET A 115 25.50 14.15 1.57
C MET A 115 26.90 13.51 1.65
N LYS A 116 27.37 13.17 2.85
CA LYS A 116 28.67 12.52 3.05
C LYS A 116 28.73 11.16 2.32
N SER A 117 27.72 10.31 2.54
CA SER A 117 27.68 8.99 1.92
C SER A 117 27.70 9.06 0.39
N ARG A 118 27.05 10.04 -0.21
CA ARG A 118 27.01 10.22 -1.66
C ARG A 118 28.31 10.76 -2.24
N LEU A 119 28.99 11.66 -1.52
CA LEU A 119 30.20 12.31 -1.99
C LEU A 119 31.45 11.47 -1.71
N GLU A 120 31.51 10.78 -0.57
CA GLU A 120 32.66 10.00 -0.13
C GLU A 120 32.72 8.58 -0.68
N ASN A 121 31.56 7.88 -0.73
CA ASN A 121 31.51 6.45 -1.03
C ASN A 121 31.17 6.12 -2.50
N GLY A 122 30.93 7.10 -3.34
CA GLY A 122 30.56 6.86 -4.73
C GLY A 122 29.35 5.91 -4.84
N LYS A 123 29.40 4.97 -5.80
CA LYS A 123 28.30 4.03 -6.07
C LYS A 123 28.28 2.77 -5.19
N ASN A 124 29.01 2.74 -4.08
CA ASN A 124 29.01 1.57 -3.19
C ASN A 124 27.67 1.49 -2.41
N THR A 125 26.68 0.93 -3.05
CA THR A 125 25.47 0.44 -2.39
C THR A 125 25.87 -0.84 -1.65
N GLN A 126 26.07 -0.77 -0.33
CA GLN A 126 26.14 -1.98 0.47
C GLN A 126 24.76 -2.62 0.43
N PHE A 127 24.65 -3.76 -0.21
CA PHE A 127 23.44 -4.59 -0.13
C PHE A 127 23.40 -5.18 1.28
N SER A 128 22.25 -5.05 1.93
CA SER A 128 21.98 -5.77 3.17
C SER A 128 22.09 -7.27 2.92
N ALA A 129 22.58 -8.02 3.92
CA ALA A 129 22.54 -9.47 3.87
C ALA A 129 21.08 -9.95 3.75
N CYS A 130 20.88 -11.07 3.07
CA CYS A 130 19.58 -11.73 3.05
C CYS A 130 19.23 -12.18 4.48
N VAL A 131 18.10 -11.74 4.99
CA VAL A 131 17.64 -12.04 6.36
C VAL A 131 16.55 -13.12 6.36
N LEU A 132 15.79 -13.24 5.26
CA LEU A 132 14.73 -14.22 5.07
C LEU A 132 15.07 -15.14 3.90
N GLU A 133 14.84 -16.43 4.07
CA GLU A 133 14.97 -17.41 3.01
C GLU A 133 13.64 -17.60 2.26
N LYS A 134 13.74 -18.39 1.18
CA LYS A 134 12.53 -18.76 0.43
C LYS A 134 11.62 -19.62 1.32
N GLY A 135 10.37 -19.23 1.45
CA GLY A 135 9.39 -19.90 2.30
C GLY A 135 9.15 -19.23 3.65
N ASP A 136 10.08 -18.41 4.15
CA ASP A 136 9.88 -17.69 5.43
C ASP A 136 8.67 -16.75 5.36
N ILE A 137 8.46 -16.09 4.22
CA ILE A 137 7.34 -15.16 4.02
C ILE A 137 6.00 -15.91 4.03
N GLU A 138 5.94 -17.09 3.40
CA GLU A 138 4.75 -17.95 3.41
C GLU A 138 4.44 -18.40 4.84
N GLY A 139 5.43 -18.85 5.61
CA GLY A 139 5.27 -19.24 7.00
C GLY A 139 4.77 -18.06 7.87
N ILE A 140 5.37 -16.88 7.72
CA ILE A 140 4.91 -15.66 8.42
C ILE A 140 3.46 -15.32 8.06
N ARG A 141 3.06 -15.45 6.79
CA ARG A 141 1.68 -15.19 6.35
C ARG A 141 0.70 -16.17 7.00
N GLU A 142 1.05 -17.44 7.10
CA GLU A 142 0.23 -18.45 7.77
C GLU A 142 0.07 -18.14 9.26
N GLU A 143 1.15 -17.78 9.96
CA GLU A 143 1.10 -17.37 11.36
C GLU A 143 0.24 -16.12 11.56
N VAL A 144 0.42 -15.08 10.74
CA VAL A 144 -0.42 -13.87 10.76
C VAL A 144 -1.89 -14.20 10.46
N ALA A 145 -2.17 -15.10 9.53
CA ALA A 145 -3.54 -15.53 9.25
C ALA A 145 -4.18 -16.22 10.46
N GLY A 146 -3.41 -16.95 11.26
CA GLY A 146 -3.84 -17.62 12.48
C GLY A 146 -4.08 -16.70 13.70
N ILE A 147 -3.66 -15.43 13.65
CA ILE A 147 -3.88 -14.47 14.75
C ILE A 147 -5.38 -14.29 15.01
N TYR A 148 -5.78 -14.49 16.26
CA TYR A 148 -7.17 -14.38 16.70
C TYR A 148 -7.65 -12.93 16.73
N VAL A 149 -8.89 -12.72 16.31
CA VAL A 149 -9.56 -11.41 16.37
C VAL A 149 -10.90 -11.61 17.07
N ASP A 150 -11.08 -10.98 18.22
CA ASP A 150 -12.33 -11.02 18.97
C ASP A 150 -13.44 -10.20 18.27
N ASP A 151 -14.70 -10.62 18.42
CA ASP A 151 -15.85 -9.94 17.84
C ASP A 151 -15.95 -8.46 18.27
N SER A 152 -15.55 -8.14 19.48
CA SER A 152 -15.49 -6.77 20.01
C SER A 152 -14.52 -5.87 19.21
N ILE A 153 -13.44 -6.44 18.65
CA ILE A 153 -12.51 -5.72 17.78
C ILE A 153 -13.16 -5.42 16.42
N TYR A 154 -13.90 -6.38 15.83
CA TYR A 154 -14.66 -6.12 14.60
C TYR A 154 -15.70 -5.02 14.82
N GLU A 155 -16.43 -5.05 15.93
CA GLU A 155 -17.37 -3.99 16.29
C GLU A 155 -16.69 -2.63 16.50
N TYR A 156 -15.51 -2.63 17.14
CA TYR A 156 -14.72 -1.42 17.35
C TYR A 156 -14.32 -0.78 16.02
N VAL A 157 -13.79 -1.57 15.08
CA VAL A 157 -13.44 -1.09 13.75
C VAL A 157 -14.69 -0.60 12.98
N ALA A 158 -15.81 -1.31 13.08
CA ALA A 158 -17.06 -0.89 12.46
C ALA A 158 -17.57 0.44 13.04
N LYS A 159 -17.46 0.67 14.36
CA LYS A 159 -17.80 1.95 15.01
C LYS A 159 -16.90 3.08 14.53
N ILE A 160 -15.57 2.85 14.40
CA ILE A 160 -14.63 3.83 13.83
C ILE A 160 -15.04 4.17 12.39
N ALA A 161 -15.27 3.17 11.53
CA ALA A 161 -15.68 3.38 10.14
C ALA A 161 -17.01 4.13 10.03
N ALA A 162 -18.01 3.79 10.85
CA ALA A 162 -19.28 4.51 10.92
C ALA A 162 -19.10 5.97 11.30
N LYS A 163 -18.23 6.28 12.28
CA LYS A 163 -17.92 7.65 12.66
C LYS A 163 -17.29 8.46 11.53
N THR A 164 -16.46 7.85 10.67
CA THR A 164 -15.92 8.56 9.47
C THR A 164 -17.03 8.97 8.50
N ARG A 165 -18.12 8.21 8.42
CA ARG A 165 -19.25 8.47 7.51
C ARG A 165 -20.26 9.49 8.04
N SER A 166 -20.20 9.82 9.33
CA SER A 166 -21.12 10.74 10.01
C SER A 166 -20.49 12.07 10.43
N ARG A 167 -19.22 12.33 10.08
CA ARG A 167 -18.52 13.58 10.39
C ARG A 167 -18.79 14.63 9.31
N GLU A 168 -19.12 15.87 9.73
CA GLU A 168 -19.42 16.99 8.81
C GLU A 168 -18.23 17.37 7.92
N ASN A 169 -17.01 17.22 8.42
CA ASN A 169 -15.78 17.54 7.68
C ASN A 169 -15.36 16.44 6.69
N ILE A 170 -16.05 15.29 6.69
CA ILE A 170 -15.74 14.14 5.82
C ILE A 170 -16.84 13.98 4.78
N ILE A 171 -16.49 14.20 3.52
CA ILE A 171 -17.40 14.05 2.37
C ILE A 171 -17.61 12.57 2.06
N GLN A 172 -16.53 11.78 2.13
CA GLN A 172 -16.56 10.33 1.91
C GLN A 172 -15.78 9.63 3.02
N GLY A 173 -16.47 8.76 3.76
CA GLY A 173 -15.89 7.96 4.83
C GLY A 173 -15.29 6.64 4.34
N VAL A 174 -14.72 5.89 5.27
CA VAL A 174 -14.04 4.61 5.01
C VAL A 174 -15.00 3.57 4.44
N SER A 175 -14.59 2.89 3.37
CA SER A 175 -15.29 1.77 2.75
C SER A 175 -15.13 0.47 3.57
N PRO A 176 -15.97 -0.57 3.32
CA PRO A 176 -15.73 -1.90 3.92
C PRO A 176 -14.36 -2.48 3.60
N ARG A 177 -13.78 -2.17 2.43
CA ARG A 177 -12.41 -2.57 2.07
C ARG A 177 -11.39 -1.99 3.06
N GLY A 178 -11.55 -0.74 3.47
CA GLY A 178 -10.69 -0.13 4.50
C GLY A 178 -10.81 -0.84 5.85
N SER A 179 -12.03 -1.23 6.26
CA SER A 179 -12.23 -1.99 7.50
C SER A 179 -11.55 -3.37 7.46
N ILE A 180 -11.59 -4.05 6.32
CA ILE A 180 -10.87 -5.31 6.12
C ILE A 180 -9.36 -5.08 6.18
N ALA A 181 -8.86 -4.03 5.51
CA ALA A 181 -7.44 -3.71 5.49
C ALA A 181 -6.88 -3.42 6.89
N VAL A 182 -7.62 -2.66 7.74
CA VAL A 182 -7.14 -2.37 9.09
C VAL A 182 -7.09 -3.61 9.99
N ILE A 183 -8.02 -4.55 9.83
CA ILE A 183 -7.97 -5.83 10.56
C ILE A 183 -6.76 -6.66 10.10
N ALA A 184 -6.52 -6.76 8.79
CA ALA A 184 -5.35 -7.47 8.27
C ALA A 184 -4.04 -6.88 8.78
N MET A 185 -3.92 -5.55 8.78
CA MET A 185 -2.75 -4.84 9.32
C MET A 185 -2.61 -5.02 10.83
N ALA A 186 -3.71 -5.03 11.58
CA ALA A 186 -3.68 -5.25 13.04
C ALA A 186 -3.22 -6.66 13.40
N LYS A 187 -3.57 -7.68 12.62
CA LYS A 187 -3.02 -9.03 12.77
C LYS A 187 -1.51 -9.03 12.59
N ALA A 188 -1.00 -8.37 11.56
CA ALA A 188 0.44 -8.25 11.34
C ALA A 188 1.14 -7.47 12.46
N GLU A 189 0.53 -6.40 12.98
CA GLU A 189 1.05 -5.63 14.13
C GLU A 189 1.10 -6.49 15.40
N ALA A 190 0.05 -7.27 15.67
CA ALA A 190 0.02 -8.21 16.81
C ALA A 190 1.12 -9.27 16.69
N PHE A 191 1.30 -9.85 15.50
CA PHE A 191 2.37 -10.79 15.20
C PHE A 191 3.76 -10.21 15.50
N LEU A 192 4.04 -9.00 14.99
CA LEU A 192 5.32 -8.32 15.22
C LEU A 192 5.61 -8.03 16.70
N ARG A 193 4.57 -7.97 17.53
CA ARG A 193 4.66 -7.84 18.98
C ARG A 193 4.75 -9.18 19.72
N GLY A 194 4.70 -10.29 18.99
CA GLY A 194 4.71 -11.64 19.58
C GLY A 194 3.38 -12.04 20.21
N ASN A 195 2.27 -11.40 19.84
CA ASN A 195 0.92 -11.73 20.30
C ASN A 195 0.22 -12.66 19.31
N ASN A 196 -0.59 -13.57 19.82
CA ASN A 196 -1.46 -14.44 19.00
C ASN A 196 -2.91 -13.95 18.90
N TYR A 197 -3.19 -12.72 19.35
CA TYR A 197 -4.49 -12.05 19.26
C TYR A 197 -4.33 -10.55 19.08
N VAL A 198 -5.34 -9.92 18.44
CA VAL A 198 -5.37 -8.49 18.18
C VAL A 198 -5.88 -7.71 19.39
N LEU A 199 -5.16 -6.66 19.77
CA LEU A 199 -5.56 -5.70 20.78
C LEU A 199 -6.14 -4.41 20.15
N PRO A 200 -6.98 -3.66 20.87
CA PRO A 200 -7.42 -2.33 20.40
C PRO A 200 -6.28 -1.36 20.14
N SER A 201 -5.14 -1.52 20.84
CA SER A 201 -3.91 -0.75 20.60
C SER A 201 -3.33 -1.00 19.21
N ASP A 202 -3.40 -2.25 18.72
CA ASP A 202 -2.88 -2.60 17.40
C ASP A 202 -3.69 -1.88 16.31
N ILE A 203 -5.04 -1.83 16.46
CA ILE A 203 -5.90 -1.02 15.59
C ILE A 203 -5.49 0.45 15.62
N LYS A 204 -5.30 1.04 16.82
CA LYS A 204 -4.96 2.47 16.94
C LYS A 204 -3.64 2.83 16.28
N ASN A 205 -2.65 1.94 16.37
CA ASN A 205 -1.30 2.18 15.84
C ASN A 205 -1.29 2.30 14.31
N ILE A 206 -2.15 1.50 13.63
CA ILE A 206 -2.10 1.41 12.17
C ILE A 206 -3.26 2.12 11.47
N ALA A 207 -4.29 2.52 12.22
CA ALA A 207 -5.54 3.04 11.65
C ALA A 207 -5.33 4.33 10.84
N VAL A 208 -4.44 5.23 11.26
CA VAL A 208 -4.19 6.50 10.55
C VAL A 208 -3.61 6.21 9.16
N GLU A 209 -2.59 5.37 9.07
CA GLU A 209 -1.94 5.00 7.81
C GLU A 209 -2.85 4.17 6.90
N THR A 210 -3.81 3.45 7.49
CA THR A 210 -4.75 2.61 6.75
C THR A 210 -5.99 3.40 6.29
N PHE A 211 -6.47 4.36 7.08
CA PHE A 211 -7.73 5.05 6.81
C PHE A 211 -7.59 6.44 6.17
N ALA A 212 -6.52 7.19 6.49
CA ALA A 212 -6.44 8.59 6.08
C ALA A 212 -6.46 8.81 4.56
N HIS A 213 -5.95 7.87 3.78
CA HIS A 213 -5.96 7.97 2.31
C HIS A 213 -7.27 7.48 1.67
N ARG A 214 -8.19 6.93 2.47
CA ARG A 214 -9.51 6.40 2.06
C ARG A 214 -10.66 7.33 2.35
N ILE A 215 -10.42 8.42 3.08
CA ILE A 215 -11.43 9.43 3.36
C ILE A 215 -11.19 10.68 2.53
N VAL A 216 -12.28 11.32 2.13
CA VAL A 216 -12.25 12.61 1.45
C VAL A 216 -12.79 13.66 2.41
N THR A 217 -12.00 14.68 2.68
CA THR A 217 -12.40 15.81 3.50
C THR A 217 -12.84 17.00 2.64
N ASN A 218 -13.47 17.98 3.24
CA ASN A 218 -13.84 19.24 2.60
C ASN A 218 -12.62 20.13 2.28
N VAL A 219 -11.41 19.74 2.71
CA VAL A 219 -10.14 20.41 2.44
C VAL A 219 -9.40 19.69 1.33
N ASN A 220 -8.90 20.42 0.34
CA ASN A 220 -8.22 19.85 -0.82
C ASN A 220 -6.68 19.93 -0.73
N GLY A 221 -6.01 19.12 -1.58
CA GLY A 221 -4.56 19.17 -1.73
C GLY A 221 -3.77 18.57 -0.56
N ALA A 222 -2.58 19.06 -0.31
CA ALA A 222 -1.71 18.60 0.78
C ALA A 222 -2.35 18.83 2.16
N ALA A 223 -3.03 19.95 2.34
CA ALA A 223 -3.79 20.25 3.56
C ALA A 223 -4.93 19.24 3.79
N GLY A 224 -5.55 18.69 2.74
CA GLY A 224 -6.57 17.65 2.84
C GLY A 224 -6.02 16.33 3.38
N THR A 225 -4.79 15.95 3.02
CA THR A 225 -4.15 14.77 3.59
C THR A 225 -3.92 14.92 5.08
N GLU A 226 -3.45 16.09 5.52
CA GLU A 226 -3.24 16.36 6.94
C GLU A 226 -4.57 16.46 7.70
N ALA A 227 -5.59 17.07 7.10
CA ALA A 227 -6.94 17.11 7.66
C ALA A 227 -7.51 15.70 7.85
N ALA A 228 -7.34 14.82 6.86
CA ALA A 228 -7.77 13.43 6.95
C ALA A 228 -7.09 12.69 8.12
N ARG A 229 -5.78 12.87 8.29
CA ARG A 229 -5.03 12.28 9.43
C ARG A 229 -5.56 12.77 10.78
N LYS A 230 -5.83 14.07 10.91
CA LYS A 230 -6.41 14.67 12.12
C LYS A 230 -7.78 14.12 12.42
N GLU A 231 -8.67 14.04 11.42
CA GLU A 231 -10.02 13.50 11.59
C GLU A 231 -9.98 12.04 12.09
N ILE A 232 -9.14 11.19 11.50
CA ILE A 232 -9.00 9.81 11.98
C ILE A 232 -8.46 9.78 13.42
N THR A 233 -7.44 10.58 13.73
CA THR A 233 -6.86 10.64 15.07
C THR A 233 -7.90 11.07 16.12
N GLU A 234 -8.76 12.04 15.81
CA GLU A 234 -9.83 12.48 16.70
C GLU A 234 -10.90 11.40 16.87
N ILE A 235 -11.27 10.71 15.80
CA ILE A 235 -12.23 9.60 15.86
C ILE A 235 -11.70 8.50 16.78
N LEU A 236 -10.43 8.12 16.65
CA LEU A 236 -9.78 7.10 17.49
C LEU A 236 -9.73 7.49 18.99
N ARG A 237 -9.68 8.79 19.30
CA ARG A 237 -9.76 9.28 20.68
C ARG A 237 -11.16 9.20 21.27
N ASN A 238 -12.18 9.38 20.44
CA ASN A 238 -13.57 9.52 20.86
C ASN A 238 -14.38 8.21 20.80
N VAL A 239 -13.94 7.21 20.04
CA VAL A 239 -14.60 5.90 20.01
C VAL A 239 -14.18 5.08 21.22
N PRO A 240 -15.15 4.63 22.06
CA PRO A 240 -14.84 3.81 23.22
C PRO A 240 -14.08 2.54 22.86
N VAL A 241 -13.02 2.27 23.59
CA VAL A 241 -12.25 1.03 23.47
C VAL A 241 -13.07 -0.12 24.04
N PRO A 242 -13.19 -1.26 23.36
CA PRO A 242 -13.91 -2.41 23.89
C PRO A 242 -13.19 -2.98 25.11
N GLU A 243 -13.99 -3.44 26.09
CA GLU A 243 -13.47 -4.28 27.18
C GLU A 243 -13.24 -5.68 26.60
N MET A 244 -12.00 -6.13 26.62
CA MET A 244 -11.66 -7.49 26.22
C MET A 244 -12.04 -8.43 27.34
N ASN A 245 -13.00 -9.33 27.11
CA ASN A 245 -13.27 -10.42 28.05
C ASN A 245 -12.03 -11.32 28.10
N LYS A 246 -11.52 -11.55 29.30
CA LYS A 246 -10.38 -12.45 29.57
C LYS A 246 -10.74 -13.90 29.31
#